data_432093c0ae3ef7b979d2711a301b6443
#
_entry.id   432093c0ae3ef7b979d2711a301b6443
#
_cell.length_a   1.000
_cell.length_b   1.000
_cell.length_c   1.000
_cell.angle_alpha   90.00
_cell.angle_beta   90.00
_cell.angle_gamma   90.00
#
_symmetry.space_group_name_H-M   'P 1'
#
loop_
_entity.id
_entity.type
_entity.pdbx_description
1 polymer ?
#
loop_
_entity_poly.entity_id
_entity_poly.type
_entity_poly.pdbx_seq_one_letter_code
_entity_poly.pdbx_strand_id
1 'polypeptide(L)'
;PYRRQRQMCIRDRDHSSDAVVARLNGQFYGIKEAQIFSFQPAMIPGYGMGNSLELNLQDKTGGDMETFYQSVMQFLGALNQRPEVAMAYTAYAINFPQVSVEVDAAKCKRAGISPGAVLDALGSYCGGAYISNYNQFGKVYRVMMQASPEYRLDEQSLDNMFVRNGTEMAPVSQFVTLKKVLGPETTNRFNLYSSISANVNPAEGYSSGEVQKVIEEVAEQTLPTGYGYEYGGMAREEASSGGAQTIFIYAICIFLIYLILACLYESFFVPFAVIFSVPFGLMGSFLFAKLLGLENNIYLQTGVIMLIGLLAKTAILITEYAIERRRKGMGIVESAYSAAQVRLRPILMTVLTMVFGMLPLMFSSGAGANGNSSLGTGVVGGMVVGTLALLFVVPVFYIIFEFLQEKIRPPMEEEADVQVLLEKEKSEAERNNK
;
A
#
# COMPACT_ATOMS: atom_id res chain seq x y z
N PRO A 1 -7.65 -10.46 -30.20
CA PRO A 1 -6.22 -10.78 -30.10
C PRO A 1 -5.33 -9.58 -30.41
N TYR A 2 -5.69 -8.70 -31.32
CA TYR A 2 -4.89 -7.54 -31.74
C TYR A 2 -4.63 -6.48 -30.66
N ARG A 3 -5.48 -6.37 -29.64
CA ARG A 3 -5.34 -5.35 -28.59
C ARG A 3 -4.23 -5.69 -27.58
N ARG A 4 -4.00 -6.97 -27.31
CA ARG A 4 -2.91 -7.43 -26.41
C ARG A 4 -1.52 -7.36 -27.07
N GLN A 5 -1.42 -7.60 -28.38
CA GLN A 5 -0.16 -7.47 -29.09
C GLN A 5 0.32 -6.01 -29.22
N ARG A 6 -0.60 -5.02 -29.35
CA ARG A 6 -0.22 -3.61 -29.33
C ARG A 6 0.37 -3.16 -27.98
N GLN A 7 -0.07 -3.72 -26.87
CA GLN A 7 0.52 -3.44 -25.57
C GLN A 7 1.91 -4.06 -25.37
N MET A 8 2.24 -5.15 -26.05
CA MET A 8 3.58 -5.76 -25.99
C MET A 8 4.64 -5.02 -26.83
N CYS A 9 4.22 -4.23 -27.82
CA CYS A 9 5.14 -3.44 -28.66
C CYS A 9 5.50 -2.07 -28.08
N ILE A 10 4.87 -1.62 -26.98
CA ILE A 10 5.17 -0.35 -26.30
C ILE A 10 6.29 -0.61 -25.26
N ARG A 11 7.42 -1.14 -25.72
CA ARG A 11 8.58 -1.42 -24.86
C ARG A 11 9.70 -0.40 -24.97
N ASP A 12 9.49 0.66 -25.78
CA ASP A 12 10.44 1.75 -25.89
C ASP A 12 10.34 2.64 -24.66
N ARG A 13 11.48 3.02 -24.09
CA ARG A 13 11.57 3.91 -22.92
C ARG A 13 10.78 5.21 -23.11
N ASP A 14 10.71 5.70 -24.35
CA ASP A 14 10.00 6.93 -24.73
C ASP A 14 8.46 6.82 -24.69
N HIS A 15 7.92 5.61 -24.55
CA HIS A 15 6.49 5.32 -24.45
C HIS A 15 6.12 4.66 -23.12
N SER A 16 7.02 4.71 -22.12
CA SER A 16 6.65 4.33 -20.76
C SER A 16 5.58 5.27 -20.21
N SER A 17 4.76 4.82 -19.26
CA SER A 17 3.75 5.66 -18.61
C SER A 17 4.36 6.92 -17.99
N ASP A 18 5.56 6.79 -17.39
CA ASP A 18 6.30 7.91 -16.79
C ASP A 18 6.73 8.94 -17.84
N ALA A 19 7.30 8.48 -18.97
CA ALA A 19 7.71 9.36 -20.06
C ALA A 19 6.52 10.08 -20.70
N VAL A 20 5.37 9.40 -20.83
CA VAL A 20 4.13 10.02 -21.35
C VAL A 20 3.61 11.07 -20.38
N VAL A 21 3.55 10.78 -19.09
CA VAL A 21 3.12 11.73 -18.04
C VAL A 21 4.04 12.94 -18.00
N ALA A 22 5.37 12.75 -18.00
CA ALA A 22 6.35 13.83 -18.01
C ALA A 22 6.19 14.73 -19.24
N ARG A 23 6.00 14.13 -20.43
CA ARG A 23 5.79 14.87 -21.69
C ARG A 23 4.48 15.66 -21.67
N LEU A 24 3.39 15.06 -21.18
CA LEU A 24 2.09 15.74 -21.08
C LEU A 24 2.15 16.91 -20.10
N ASN A 25 2.72 16.71 -18.92
CA ASN A 25 2.88 17.78 -17.94
C ASN A 25 3.74 18.93 -18.48
N GLY A 26 4.81 18.62 -19.24
CA GLY A 26 5.60 19.64 -19.91
C GLY A 26 4.82 20.45 -20.96
N GLN A 27 3.90 19.82 -21.69
CA GLN A 27 3.03 20.51 -22.64
C GLN A 27 1.94 21.35 -21.95
N PHE A 28 1.40 20.84 -20.83
CA PHE A 28 0.36 21.55 -20.07
C PHE A 28 0.87 22.79 -19.36
N TYR A 29 2.17 22.86 -19.06
CA TYR A 29 2.79 24.03 -18.42
C TYR A 29 2.66 25.32 -19.26
N GLY A 30 2.45 25.19 -20.58
CA GLY A 30 2.21 26.30 -21.48
C GLY A 30 0.78 26.86 -21.45
N ILE A 31 -0.18 26.16 -20.85
CA ILE A 31 -1.59 26.57 -20.79
C ILE A 31 -1.78 27.43 -19.53
N LYS A 32 -2.12 28.71 -19.73
CA LYS A 32 -2.29 29.70 -18.65
C LYS A 32 -3.72 29.75 -18.11
N GLU A 33 -4.67 29.28 -18.90
CA GLU A 33 -6.09 29.33 -18.60
C GLU A 33 -6.58 28.28 -17.59
N ALA A 34 -5.79 27.21 -17.41
CA ALA A 34 -6.11 26.14 -16.50
C ALA A 34 -4.84 25.50 -15.93
N GLN A 35 -4.91 24.98 -14.71
CA GLN A 35 -3.89 24.10 -14.13
C GLN A 35 -4.25 22.66 -14.47
N ILE A 36 -3.44 22.02 -15.29
CA ILE A 36 -3.68 20.65 -15.75
C ILE A 36 -2.54 19.76 -15.27
N PHE A 37 -2.89 18.71 -14.55
CA PHE A 37 -1.95 17.71 -14.04
C PHE A 37 -2.30 16.34 -14.60
N SER A 38 -1.30 15.63 -15.15
CA SER A 38 -1.41 14.21 -15.44
C SER A 38 -0.63 13.41 -14.41
N PHE A 39 -1.20 12.30 -13.94
CA PHE A 39 -0.59 11.41 -12.98
C PHE A 39 -0.92 9.96 -13.30
N GLN A 40 -0.11 9.04 -12.79
CA GLN A 40 -0.41 7.63 -12.88
C GLN A 40 -1.39 7.23 -11.78
N PRO A 41 -2.29 6.26 -12.03
CA PRO A 41 -3.15 5.72 -10.98
C PRO A 41 -2.30 5.08 -9.88
N ALA A 42 -2.77 5.14 -8.64
CA ALA A 42 -2.12 4.49 -7.51
C ALA A 42 -1.95 2.98 -7.76
N MET A 43 -0.88 2.39 -7.23
CA MET A 43 -0.60 0.96 -7.36
C MET A 43 -1.71 0.10 -6.74
N ILE A 44 -2.30 0.56 -5.63
CA ILE A 44 -3.44 -0.07 -4.97
C ILE A 44 -4.65 0.85 -5.15
N PRO A 45 -5.73 0.42 -5.83
CA PRO A 45 -6.94 1.21 -5.94
C PRO A 45 -7.53 1.55 -4.57
N GLY A 46 -7.86 2.82 -4.35
CA GLY A 46 -8.44 3.29 -3.09
C GLY A 46 -7.43 3.88 -2.09
N TYR A 47 -6.14 3.81 -2.36
CA TYR A 47 -5.07 4.36 -1.51
C TYR A 47 -4.41 5.62 -2.11
N GLY A 48 -5.18 6.63 -2.44
CA GLY A 48 -4.70 7.92 -2.94
C GLY A 48 -4.63 8.04 -4.47
N MET A 49 -4.21 9.19 -4.95
CA MET A 49 -4.02 9.48 -6.37
C MET A 49 -2.54 9.41 -6.74
N GLY A 50 -2.11 8.32 -7.36
CA GLY A 50 -0.73 8.15 -7.82
C GLY A 50 0.23 7.68 -6.73
N ASN A 51 1.53 7.84 -7.00
CA ASN A 51 2.62 7.47 -6.07
C ASN A 51 3.03 8.60 -5.13
N SER A 52 2.20 9.62 -4.97
CA SER A 52 2.44 10.75 -4.09
C SER A 52 2.15 10.40 -2.63
N LEU A 53 2.87 11.04 -1.73
CA LEU A 53 2.56 11.08 -0.31
C LEU A 53 1.36 12.00 -0.11
N GLU A 54 0.23 11.45 0.32
CA GLU A 54 -0.97 12.21 0.64
C GLU A 54 -0.85 12.77 2.06
N LEU A 55 -1.09 14.07 2.20
CA LEU A 55 -1.12 14.79 3.47
C LEU A 55 -2.50 15.41 3.67
N ASN A 56 -3.08 15.21 4.82
CA ASN A 56 -4.27 15.92 5.28
C ASN A 56 -3.87 16.96 6.31
N LEU A 57 -3.67 18.20 5.85
CA LEU A 57 -3.39 19.34 6.72
C LEU A 57 -4.67 19.70 7.47
N GLN A 58 -4.59 19.92 8.78
CA GLN A 58 -5.74 20.08 9.66
C GLN A 58 -5.69 21.42 10.39
N ASP A 59 -6.81 22.12 10.41
CA ASP A 59 -7.04 23.24 11.31
C ASP A 59 -7.73 22.76 12.59
N LYS A 60 -7.00 22.76 13.70
CA LYS A 60 -7.48 22.39 15.03
C LYS A 60 -7.99 23.61 15.83
N THR A 61 -7.82 24.82 15.28
CA THR A 61 -8.23 26.07 15.93
C THR A 61 -9.69 26.43 15.63
N GLY A 62 -10.22 25.94 14.50
CA GLY A 62 -11.55 26.33 14.00
C GLY A 62 -11.59 27.76 13.47
N GLY A 63 -10.45 28.29 13.03
CA GLY A 63 -10.29 29.62 12.49
C GLY A 63 -10.83 29.81 11.09
N ASP A 64 -10.46 30.93 10.46
CA ASP A 64 -10.86 31.25 9.11
C ASP A 64 -10.15 30.38 8.08
N MET A 65 -10.90 29.87 7.09
CA MET A 65 -10.38 28.98 6.05
C MET A 65 -9.34 29.68 5.16
N GLU A 66 -9.46 30.99 4.96
CA GLU A 66 -8.52 31.75 4.15
C GLU A 66 -7.14 31.82 4.81
N THR A 67 -7.08 32.11 6.09
CA THR A 67 -5.85 32.11 6.89
C THR A 67 -5.21 30.74 6.94
N PHE A 68 -6.03 29.69 7.07
CA PHE A 68 -5.55 28.32 7.01
C PHE A 68 -4.95 27.98 5.64
N TYR A 69 -5.63 28.33 4.56
CA TYR A 69 -5.14 28.12 3.18
C TYR A 69 -3.81 28.83 2.93
N GLN A 70 -3.64 30.06 3.40
CA GLN A 70 -2.38 30.79 3.28
C GLN A 70 -1.22 30.08 4.01
N SER A 71 -1.48 29.55 5.19
CA SER A 71 -0.50 28.76 5.95
C SER A 71 -0.14 27.45 5.23
N VAL A 72 -1.13 26.77 4.62
CA VAL A 72 -0.91 25.59 3.78
C VAL A 72 -0.05 25.93 2.58
N MET A 73 -0.30 27.06 1.88
CA MET A 73 0.48 27.47 0.72
C MET A 73 1.92 27.83 1.08
N GLN A 74 2.15 28.42 2.26
CA GLN A 74 3.51 28.69 2.78
C GLN A 74 4.24 27.37 3.07
N PHE A 75 3.59 26.41 3.70
CA PHE A 75 4.14 25.10 3.97
C PHE A 75 4.51 24.34 2.67
N LEU A 76 3.60 24.30 1.69
CA LEU A 76 3.87 23.67 0.40
C LEU A 76 4.98 24.40 -0.37
N GLY A 77 5.04 25.73 -0.27
CA GLY A 77 6.12 26.53 -0.83
C GLY A 77 7.49 26.20 -0.23
N ALA A 78 7.55 25.99 1.10
CA ALA A 78 8.77 25.58 1.79
C ALA A 78 9.19 24.15 1.40
N LEU A 79 8.23 23.22 1.25
CA LEU A 79 8.50 21.87 0.76
C LEU A 79 9.06 21.85 -0.66
N ASN A 80 8.53 22.69 -1.55
CA ASN A 80 9.01 22.78 -2.94
C ASN A 80 10.43 23.37 -3.06
N GLN A 81 10.99 23.94 -1.99
CA GLN A 81 12.39 24.43 -1.96
C GLN A 81 13.38 23.31 -1.55
N ARG A 82 12.90 22.17 -1.10
CA ARG A 82 13.74 21.06 -0.66
C ARG A 82 14.13 20.17 -1.85
N PRO A 83 15.38 19.73 -1.95
CA PRO A 83 15.85 18.90 -3.06
C PRO A 83 15.23 17.49 -3.06
N GLU A 84 14.74 17.02 -1.91
CA GLU A 84 14.12 15.71 -1.75
C GLU A 84 12.68 15.68 -2.32
N VAL A 85 12.08 16.85 -2.57
CA VAL A 85 10.70 16.99 -3.06
C VAL A 85 10.72 17.45 -4.51
N ALA A 86 10.12 16.63 -5.39
CA ALA A 86 9.94 17.02 -6.78
C ALA A 86 8.85 18.06 -6.95
N MET A 87 7.70 17.86 -6.28
CA MET A 87 6.56 18.77 -6.31
C MET A 87 5.64 18.51 -5.11
N ALA A 88 5.29 19.57 -4.39
CA ALA A 88 4.23 19.58 -3.40
C ALA A 88 3.10 20.49 -3.86
N TYR A 89 1.86 19.98 -3.92
CA TYR A 89 0.72 20.70 -4.45
C TYR A 89 -0.59 20.30 -3.76
N THR A 90 -1.59 21.17 -3.87
CA THR A 90 -2.97 20.89 -3.49
C THR A 90 -3.91 21.22 -4.63
N ALA A 91 -4.98 20.43 -4.78
CA ALA A 91 -6.06 20.71 -5.70
C ALA A 91 -7.14 21.61 -5.06
N TYR A 92 -7.01 21.91 -3.76
CA TYR A 92 -7.93 22.78 -3.06
C TYR A 92 -7.75 24.23 -3.46
N ALA A 93 -8.84 24.91 -3.78
CA ALA A 93 -8.85 26.32 -4.19
C ALA A 93 -9.95 27.07 -3.45
N ILE A 94 -9.62 28.28 -3.01
CA ILE A 94 -10.57 29.20 -2.35
C ILE A 94 -11.16 30.23 -3.31
N ASN A 95 -10.70 30.24 -4.55
CA ASN A 95 -11.08 31.22 -5.58
C ASN A 95 -12.08 30.65 -6.61
N PHE A 96 -12.83 29.61 -6.23
CA PHE A 96 -13.86 29.07 -7.09
C PHE A 96 -15.01 30.06 -7.21
N PRO A 97 -15.42 30.45 -8.44
CA PRO A 97 -16.49 31.43 -8.63
C PRO A 97 -17.83 30.83 -8.22
N GLN A 98 -18.50 31.51 -7.31
CA GLN A 98 -19.79 31.13 -6.78
C GLN A 98 -20.77 32.29 -6.89
N VAL A 99 -22.05 32.00 -6.84
CA VAL A 99 -23.11 33.00 -6.80
C VAL A 99 -23.82 32.90 -5.45
N SER A 100 -23.65 33.91 -4.61
CA SER A 100 -24.39 34.04 -3.36
C SER A 100 -25.80 34.55 -3.64
N VAL A 101 -26.77 33.88 -3.07
CA VAL A 101 -28.19 34.19 -3.22
C VAL A 101 -28.67 34.92 -1.95
N GLU A 102 -28.96 36.21 -2.07
CA GLU A 102 -29.54 37.00 -0.97
C GLU A 102 -31.02 37.18 -1.21
N VAL A 103 -31.84 36.68 -0.28
CA VAL A 103 -33.32 36.85 -0.33
C VAL A 103 -33.70 38.10 0.41
N ASP A 104 -34.48 39.00 -0.22
CA ASP A 104 -35.07 40.19 0.39
C ASP A 104 -36.28 39.76 1.26
N ALA A 105 -36.02 39.54 2.56
CA ALA A 105 -37.04 39.13 3.50
C ALA A 105 -38.19 40.17 3.65
N ALA A 106 -37.91 41.46 3.40
CA ALA A 106 -38.92 42.52 3.51
C ALA A 106 -39.89 42.46 2.31
N LYS A 107 -39.35 42.22 1.09
CA LYS A 107 -40.21 41.99 -0.08
C LYS A 107 -41.00 40.71 0.01
N CYS A 108 -40.41 39.62 0.50
CA CYS A 108 -41.11 38.36 0.74
C CYS A 108 -42.27 38.54 1.71
N LYS A 109 -42.03 39.20 2.81
CA LYS A 109 -43.08 39.44 3.83
C LYS A 109 -44.25 40.31 3.32
N ARG A 110 -43.93 41.32 2.51
CA ARG A 110 -44.99 42.18 1.85
C ARG A 110 -45.83 41.38 0.84
N ALA A 111 -45.20 40.44 0.14
CA ALA A 111 -45.89 39.57 -0.79
C ALA A 111 -46.55 38.33 -0.11
N GLY A 112 -46.40 38.15 1.20
CA GLY A 112 -47.00 37.03 1.90
C GLY A 112 -46.25 35.67 1.69
N ILE A 113 -45.03 35.72 1.14
CA ILE A 113 -44.21 34.55 0.84
C ILE A 113 -43.15 34.39 1.95
N SER A 114 -42.87 33.15 2.38
CA SER A 114 -41.75 32.93 3.28
C SER A 114 -40.41 32.95 2.50
N PRO A 115 -39.32 33.53 3.05
CA PRO A 115 -37.99 33.46 2.43
C PRO A 115 -37.54 32.04 2.17
N GLY A 116 -37.90 31.08 3.06
CA GLY A 116 -37.64 29.67 2.88
C GLY A 116 -38.26 29.08 1.62
N ALA A 117 -39.52 29.44 1.31
CA ALA A 117 -40.19 28.95 0.11
C ALA A 117 -39.51 29.43 -1.18
N VAL A 118 -38.92 30.65 -1.18
CA VAL A 118 -38.15 31.17 -2.31
C VAL A 118 -36.87 30.37 -2.47
N LEU A 119 -36.14 30.08 -1.38
CA LEU A 119 -34.92 29.26 -1.40
C LEU A 119 -35.20 27.82 -1.81
N ASP A 120 -36.28 27.21 -1.29
CA ASP A 120 -36.71 25.85 -1.62
C ASP A 120 -37.10 25.72 -3.10
N ALA A 121 -37.79 26.70 -3.65
CA ALA A 121 -38.12 26.78 -5.07
C ALA A 121 -36.84 26.85 -5.90
N LEU A 122 -35.95 27.82 -5.58
CA LEU A 122 -34.64 27.94 -6.31
C LEU A 122 -33.78 26.68 -6.20
N GLY A 123 -33.69 26.10 -5.01
CA GLY A 123 -32.99 24.84 -4.77
C GLY A 123 -33.56 23.70 -5.62
N SER A 124 -34.89 23.63 -5.76
CA SER A 124 -35.55 22.61 -6.57
C SER A 124 -35.31 22.80 -8.07
N TYR A 125 -35.34 24.05 -8.57
CA TYR A 125 -35.08 24.36 -9.98
C TYR A 125 -33.62 24.12 -10.34
N CYS A 126 -32.66 24.61 -9.55
CA CYS A 126 -31.23 24.56 -9.85
C CYS A 126 -30.55 23.30 -9.35
N GLY A 127 -30.81 22.91 -8.09
CA GLY A 127 -30.16 21.77 -7.43
C GLY A 127 -30.87 20.44 -7.63
N GLY A 128 -32.18 20.50 -7.91
CA GLY A 128 -33.04 19.34 -8.03
C GLY A 128 -33.70 18.91 -6.71
N ALA A 129 -34.98 18.57 -6.81
CA ALA A 129 -35.77 18.03 -5.69
C ALA A 129 -35.87 16.51 -5.78
N TYR A 130 -35.59 15.86 -4.67
CA TYR A 130 -35.89 14.44 -4.52
C TYR A 130 -37.37 14.24 -4.33
N ILE A 131 -38.00 13.47 -5.24
CA ILE A 131 -39.46 13.30 -5.25
C ILE A 131 -39.84 11.91 -4.70
N SER A 132 -39.18 10.85 -5.16
CA SER A 132 -39.58 9.48 -4.85
C SER A 132 -38.46 8.48 -5.15
N ASN A 133 -38.68 7.23 -4.78
CA ASN A 133 -37.90 6.09 -5.23
C ASN A 133 -38.78 5.16 -6.06
N TYR A 134 -38.16 4.46 -7.01
CA TYR A 134 -38.78 3.30 -7.62
C TYR A 134 -37.81 2.11 -7.66
N ASN A 135 -38.35 0.92 -7.59
CA ASN A 135 -37.59 -0.32 -7.59
C ASN A 135 -37.66 -0.98 -8.97
N GLN A 136 -36.49 -1.20 -9.59
CA GLN A 136 -36.40 -1.92 -10.85
C GLN A 136 -35.11 -2.74 -10.88
N PHE A 137 -35.15 -3.93 -11.47
CA PHE A 137 -34.01 -4.85 -11.57
C PHE A 137 -33.33 -5.17 -10.22
N GLY A 138 -34.09 -5.22 -9.13
CA GLY A 138 -33.54 -5.47 -7.79
C GLY A 138 -32.75 -4.30 -7.18
N LYS A 139 -32.81 -3.11 -7.80
CA LYS A 139 -32.14 -1.88 -7.31
C LYS A 139 -33.16 -0.79 -7.04
N VAL A 140 -32.84 0.09 -6.08
CA VAL A 140 -33.61 1.29 -5.77
C VAL A 140 -33.04 2.45 -6.58
N TYR A 141 -33.89 3.10 -7.36
CA TYR A 141 -33.55 4.29 -8.14
C TYR A 141 -34.23 5.51 -7.55
N ARG A 142 -33.48 6.60 -7.40
CA ARG A 142 -34.02 7.88 -6.96
C ARG A 142 -34.63 8.66 -8.11
N VAL A 143 -35.82 9.16 -7.92
CA VAL A 143 -36.48 10.08 -8.87
C VAL A 143 -36.17 11.51 -8.43
N MET A 144 -35.40 12.22 -9.25
CA MET A 144 -35.04 13.62 -9.05
C MET A 144 -35.78 14.49 -10.07
N MET A 145 -36.32 15.60 -9.63
CA MET A 145 -36.93 16.61 -10.49
C MET A 145 -36.07 17.88 -10.49
N GLN A 146 -35.74 18.38 -11.66
CA GLN A 146 -34.88 19.55 -11.84
C GLN A 146 -35.31 20.29 -13.09
N ALA A 147 -35.06 21.60 -13.16
CA ALA A 147 -35.24 22.35 -14.40
C ALA A 147 -34.33 21.85 -15.52
N SER A 148 -34.80 21.85 -16.75
CA SER A 148 -33.95 21.56 -17.92
C SER A 148 -32.77 22.54 -17.96
N PRO A 149 -31.59 22.13 -18.42
CA PRO A 149 -30.39 22.98 -18.46
C PRO A 149 -30.63 24.35 -19.09
N GLU A 150 -31.45 24.41 -20.11
CA GLU A 150 -31.79 25.65 -20.84
C GLU A 150 -32.44 26.75 -19.95
N TYR A 151 -33.13 26.34 -18.88
CA TYR A 151 -33.82 27.23 -17.94
C TYR A 151 -33.03 27.53 -16.65
N ARG A 152 -31.74 27.17 -16.58
CA ARG A 152 -30.87 27.41 -15.43
C ARG A 152 -29.43 27.76 -15.76
N LEU A 153 -29.19 28.28 -17.01
CA LEU A 153 -27.84 28.56 -17.50
C LEU A 153 -27.23 29.84 -16.96
N ASP A 154 -28.03 30.87 -16.75
CA ASP A 154 -27.59 32.21 -16.45
C ASP A 154 -28.47 32.91 -15.40
N GLU A 155 -28.07 34.13 -15.02
CA GLU A 155 -28.83 34.98 -14.09
C GLU A 155 -30.20 35.33 -14.58
N GLN A 156 -30.40 35.42 -15.92
CA GLN A 156 -31.70 35.75 -16.54
C GLN A 156 -32.69 34.58 -16.42
N SER A 157 -32.21 33.39 -16.20
CA SER A 157 -33.04 32.20 -15.97
C SER A 157 -33.92 32.33 -14.73
N LEU A 158 -33.59 33.20 -13.77
CA LEU A 158 -34.42 33.48 -12.58
C LEU A 158 -35.78 34.05 -12.90
N ASP A 159 -35.93 34.76 -14.02
CA ASP A 159 -37.19 35.30 -14.48
C ASP A 159 -38.21 34.20 -14.87
N ASN A 160 -37.69 33.06 -15.26
CA ASN A 160 -38.47 31.86 -15.65
C ASN A 160 -38.71 30.88 -14.51
N MET A 161 -38.18 31.17 -13.30
CA MET A 161 -38.44 30.40 -12.09
C MET A 161 -39.50 31.04 -11.22
N PHE A 162 -40.48 30.28 -10.81
CA PHE A 162 -41.63 30.82 -10.08
C PHE A 162 -41.76 30.22 -8.69
N VAL A 163 -42.14 31.03 -7.74
CA VAL A 163 -42.54 30.64 -6.39
C VAL A 163 -44.05 30.85 -6.18
N ARG A 164 -44.67 29.92 -5.48
CA ARG A 164 -46.11 29.98 -5.19
C ARG A 164 -46.42 31.03 -4.12
N ASN A 165 -47.33 31.92 -4.45
CA ASN A 165 -47.92 32.92 -3.55
C ASN A 165 -49.43 32.67 -3.40
N GLY A 166 -49.83 31.84 -2.48
CA GLY A 166 -51.23 31.45 -2.37
C GLY A 166 -51.75 30.74 -3.62
N THR A 167 -52.61 31.40 -4.38
CA THR A 167 -53.15 30.92 -5.69
C THR A 167 -52.40 31.42 -6.88
N GLU A 168 -51.52 32.41 -6.73
CA GLU A 168 -50.74 33.03 -7.79
C GLU A 168 -49.29 32.55 -7.81
N MET A 169 -48.60 32.77 -8.92
CA MET A 169 -47.17 32.47 -9.07
C MET A 169 -46.43 33.80 -9.26
N ALA A 170 -45.31 33.96 -8.55
CA ALA A 170 -44.48 35.15 -8.64
C ALA A 170 -43.07 34.73 -9.10
N PRO A 171 -42.39 35.46 -10.02
CA PRO A 171 -41.02 35.12 -10.40
C PRO A 171 -40.03 35.31 -9.27
N VAL A 172 -39.12 34.38 -9.11
CA VAL A 172 -38.11 34.35 -8.04
C VAL A 172 -37.21 35.60 -8.12
N SER A 173 -36.93 36.10 -9.30
CA SER A 173 -36.08 37.28 -9.54
C SER A 173 -36.54 38.54 -8.78
N GLN A 174 -37.82 38.65 -8.42
CA GLN A 174 -38.32 39.79 -7.64
C GLN A 174 -37.84 39.79 -6.20
N PHE A 175 -37.53 38.61 -5.64
CA PHE A 175 -37.25 38.41 -4.22
C PHE A 175 -35.75 38.14 -3.95
N VAL A 176 -34.95 37.94 -4.99
CA VAL A 176 -33.56 37.48 -4.88
C VAL A 176 -32.61 38.46 -5.53
N THR A 177 -31.47 38.69 -4.89
CA THR A 177 -30.34 39.39 -5.45
C THR A 177 -29.16 38.45 -5.54
N LEU A 178 -28.54 38.35 -6.73
CA LEU A 178 -27.36 37.51 -6.91
C LEU A 178 -26.09 38.34 -6.74
N LYS A 179 -25.13 37.82 -6.00
CA LYS A 179 -23.79 38.40 -5.83
C LYS A 179 -22.74 37.39 -6.25
N LYS A 180 -21.85 37.77 -7.12
CA LYS A 180 -20.68 36.94 -7.46
C LYS A 180 -19.69 37.00 -6.32
N VAL A 181 -19.34 35.86 -5.77
CA VAL A 181 -18.38 35.71 -4.67
C VAL A 181 -17.35 34.65 -5.05
N LEU A 182 -16.20 34.71 -4.45
CA LEU A 182 -15.20 33.64 -4.53
C LEU A 182 -15.23 32.85 -3.20
N GLY A 183 -15.12 31.55 -3.31
CA GLY A 183 -15.11 30.69 -2.13
C GLY A 183 -14.59 29.29 -2.46
N PRO A 184 -14.45 28.43 -1.47
CA PRO A 184 -14.08 27.04 -1.71
C PRO A 184 -15.21 26.25 -2.39
N GLU A 185 -14.89 25.42 -3.35
CA GLU A 185 -15.87 24.54 -4.01
C GLU A 185 -16.39 23.48 -3.04
N THR A 186 -15.48 22.92 -2.24
CA THR A 186 -15.78 21.88 -1.25
C THR A 186 -15.11 22.20 0.07
N THR A 187 -15.72 21.74 1.16
CA THR A 187 -15.12 21.81 2.50
C THR A 187 -14.93 20.37 3.00
N ASN A 188 -13.68 19.97 3.16
CA ASN A 188 -13.33 18.64 3.64
C ASN A 188 -13.02 18.68 5.13
N ARG A 189 -13.33 17.58 5.81
CA ARG A 189 -12.95 17.37 7.22
C ARG A 189 -12.26 16.02 7.34
N PHE A 190 -11.16 16.03 8.08
CA PHE A 190 -10.44 14.83 8.45
C PHE A 190 -10.36 14.75 9.97
N ASN A 191 -10.77 13.64 10.56
CA ASN A 191 -10.90 13.50 12.02
C ASN A 191 -11.68 14.65 12.70
N LEU A 192 -12.76 15.10 12.05
CA LEU A 192 -13.64 16.21 12.46
C LEU A 192 -13.04 17.62 12.33
N TYR A 193 -11.74 17.76 12.07
CA TYR A 193 -11.10 19.05 11.81
C TYR A 193 -11.24 19.45 10.35
N SER A 194 -11.37 20.75 10.08
CA SER A 194 -11.30 21.28 8.72
C SER A 194 -9.94 20.91 8.12
N SER A 195 -9.95 20.36 6.92
CA SER A 195 -8.72 19.84 6.31
C SER A 195 -8.57 20.23 4.85
N ILE A 196 -7.31 20.41 4.45
CA ILE A 196 -6.89 20.58 3.06
C ILE A 196 -5.97 19.42 2.71
N SER A 197 -6.35 18.66 1.69
CA SER A 197 -5.51 17.57 1.19
C SER A 197 -4.45 18.11 0.26
N ALA A 198 -3.21 17.70 0.48
CA ALA A 198 -2.06 18.02 -0.34
C ALA A 198 -1.33 16.73 -0.75
N ASN A 199 -0.64 16.78 -1.87
CA ASN A 199 0.15 15.68 -2.40
C ASN A 199 1.60 16.12 -2.54
N VAL A 200 2.51 15.27 -2.08
CA VAL A 200 3.96 15.50 -2.16
C VAL A 200 4.59 14.37 -2.95
N ASN A 201 5.22 14.70 -4.06
CA ASN A 201 5.94 13.75 -4.89
C ASN A 201 7.42 13.73 -4.49
N PRO A 202 8.00 12.56 -4.19
CA PRO A 202 9.43 12.41 -3.99
C PRO A 202 10.22 12.81 -5.25
N ALA A 203 11.39 13.41 -5.07
CA ALA A 203 12.33 13.65 -6.16
C ALA A 203 13.01 12.34 -6.57
N GLU A 204 13.48 12.27 -7.81
CA GLU A 204 14.15 11.09 -8.35
C GLU A 204 15.41 10.76 -7.50
N GLY A 205 15.48 9.53 -7.00
CA GLY A 205 16.57 9.05 -6.14
C GLY A 205 16.34 9.19 -4.63
N TYR A 206 15.22 9.78 -4.20
CA TYR A 206 14.85 9.87 -2.78
C TYR A 206 13.68 8.95 -2.46
N SER A 207 13.75 8.30 -1.30
CA SER A 207 12.71 7.40 -0.82
C SER A 207 11.54 8.15 -0.17
N SER A 208 10.35 7.52 -0.15
CA SER A 208 9.18 8.06 0.58
C SER A 208 9.47 8.34 2.05
N GLY A 209 10.28 7.49 2.71
CA GLY A 209 10.67 7.68 4.11
C GLY A 209 11.61 8.86 4.36
N GLU A 210 12.46 9.22 3.39
CA GLU A 210 13.28 10.44 3.47
C GLU A 210 12.43 11.69 3.33
N VAL A 211 11.49 11.67 2.38
CA VAL A 211 10.54 12.78 2.20
C VAL A 211 9.63 12.95 3.41
N GLN A 212 9.21 11.86 4.07
CA GLN A 212 8.44 11.95 5.32
C GLN A 212 9.19 12.70 6.42
N LYS A 213 10.51 12.47 6.59
CA LYS A 213 11.34 13.21 7.55
C LYS A 213 11.45 14.69 7.18
N VAL A 214 11.59 15.01 5.90
CA VAL A 214 11.62 16.39 5.42
C VAL A 214 10.28 17.09 5.68
N ILE A 215 9.16 16.39 5.48
CA ILE A 215 7.83 16.91 5.80
C ILE A 215 7.73 17.24 7.29
N GLU A 216 8.22 16.36 8.17
CA GLU A 216 8.22 16.58 9.62
C GLU A 216 9.06 17.80 9.99
N GLU A 217 10.30 17.93 9.49
CA GLU A 217 11.18 19.07 9.72
C GLU A 217 10.54 20.39 9.25
N VAL A 218 9.98 20.42 8.05
CA VAL A 218 9.37 21.63 7.49
C VAL A 218 8.07 21.97 8.20
N ALA A 219 7.29 20.97 8.64
CA ALA A 219 6.07 21.20 9.40
C ALA A 219 6.35 21.86 10.75
N GLU A 220 7.39 21.41 11.47
CA GLU A 220 7.81 22.02 12.73
C GLU A 220 8.26 23.50 12.57
N GLN A 221 8.83 23.85 11.41
CA GLN A 221 9.34 25.18 11.14
C GLN A 221 8.29 26.16 10.62
N THR A 222 7.29 25.65 9.86
CA THR A 222 6.39 26.52 9.06
C THR A 222 4.94 26.49 9.51
N LEU A 223 4.46 25.39 10.13
CA LEU A 223 3.07 25.32 10.58
C LEU A 223 2.89 26.04 11.92
N PRO A 224 1.99 27.05 11.99
CA PRO A 224 1.68 27.73 13.25
C PRO A 224 1.05 26.78 14.28
N THR A 225 1.18 27.12 15.56
CA THR A 225 0.56 26.37 16.65
C THR A 225 -0.96 26.26 16.43
N GLY A 226 -1.49 25.06 16.51
CA GLY A 226 -2.90 24.75 16.27
C GLY A 226 -3.20 24.21 14.86
N TYR A 227 -2.26 24.28 13.95
CA TYR A 227 -2.33 23.53 12.69
C TYR A 227 -1.51 22.24 12.80
N GLY A 228 -1.95 21.22 12.11
CA GLY A 228 -1.28 19.92 12.10
C GLY A 228 -1.43 19.23 10.77
N TYR A 229 -0.79 18.09 10.63
CA TYR A 229 -0.97 17.24 9.45
C TYR A 229 -1.10 15.77 9.88
N GLU A 230 -1.75 14.99 9.04
CA GLU A 230 -1.77 13.54 9.11
C GLU A 230 -1.57 12.97 7.72
N TYR A 231 -0.86 11.86 7.65
CA TYR A 231 -0.71 11.13 6.39
C TYR A 231 -2.03 10.48 5.99
N GLY A 232 -2.33 10.52 4.69
CA GLY A 232 -3.45 9.82 4.06
C GLY A 232 -2.96 8.63 3.23
N GLY A 233 -3.92 7.85 2.73
CA GLY A 233 -3.65 6.78 1.79
C GLY A 233 -2.52 5.84 2.16
N MET A 234 -1.65 5.56 1.20
CA MET A 234 -0.49 4.68 1.34
C MET A 234 0.58 5.22 2.30
N ALA A 235 0.76 6.55 2.31
CA ALA A 235 1.74 7.21 3.18
C ALA A 235 1.42 6.98 4.67
N ARG A 236 0.14 6.86 5.03
CA ARG A 236 -0.29 6.53 6.40
C ARG A 236 0.13 5.11 6.78
N GLU A 237 -0.07 4.14 5.87
CA GLU A 237 0.34 2.76 6.10
C GLU A 237 1.86 2.64 6.22
N GLU A 238 2.62 3.36 5.39
CA GLU A 238 4.08 3.41 5.46
C GLU A 238 4.56 4.04 6.77
N ALA A 239 3.99 5.17 7.17
CA ALA A 239 4.34 5.83 8.43
C ALA A 239 3.98 4.97 9.66
N SER A 240 2.82 4.30 9.63
CA SER A 240 2.39 3.40 10.71
C SER A 240 3.17 2.08 10.74
N SER A 241 3.60 1.59 9.57
CA SER A 241 4.40 0.38 9.43
C SER A 241 5.89 0.60 9.71
N GLY A 242 6.32 1.85 9.85
CA GLY A 242 7.69 2.23 10.18
C GLY A 242 8.06 1.87 11.63
N GLY A 243 9.15 1.12 11.82
CA GLY A 243 9.75 0.93 13.14
C GLY A 243 9.22 -0.26 13.95
N ALA A 244 8.67 -0.02 15.14
CA ALA A 244 8.37 -1.04 16.14
C ALA A 244 7.33 -2.09 15.67
N GLN A 245 6.33 -1.69 14.91
CA GLN A 245 5.27 -2.60 14.44
C GLN A 245 5.78 -3.62 13.42
N THR A 246 6.62 -3.20 12.49
CA THR A 246 7.24 -4.10 11.50
C THR A 246 8.19 -5.09 12.18
N ILE A 247 9.01 -4.63 13.14
CA ILE A 247 9.87 -5.50 13.94
C ILE A 247 9.05 -6.52 14.71
N PHE A 248 7.92 -6.11 15.29
CA PHE A 248 7.01 -6.99 16.02
C PHE A 248 6.40 -8.07 15.11
N ILE A 249 5.99 -7.72 13.89
CA ILE A 249 5.48 -8.68 12.90
C ILE A 249 6.56 -9.72 12.55
N TYR A 250 7.79 -9.28 12.26
CA TYR A 250 8.89 -10.20 11.98
C TYR A 250 9.21 -11.10 13.19
N ALA A 251 9.20 -10.54 14.40
CA ALA A 251 9.43 -11.30 15.62
C ALA A 251 8.36 -12.39 15.84
N ILE A 252 7.07 -12.06 15.63
CA ILE A 252 5.98 -13.04 15.67
C ILE A 252 6.16 -14.11 14.60
N CYS A 253 6.48 -13.75 13.36
CA CYS A 253 6.69 -14.71 12.29
C CYS A 253 7.82 -15.69 12.63
N ILE A 254 8.95 -15.19 13.10
CA ILE A 254 10.10 -16.02 13.51
C ILE A 254 9.73 -16.90 14.71
N PHE A 255 9.01 -16.36 15.69
CA PHE A 255 8.57 -17.09 16.86
C PHE A 255 7.60 -18.23 16.50
N LEU A 256 6.63 -17.98 15.61
CA LEU A 256 5.71 -19.03 15.13
C LEU A 256 6.46 -20.12 14.36
N ILE A 257 7.41 -19.75 13.52
CA ILE A 257 8.26 -20.71 12.81
C ILE A 257 9.05 -21.53 13.82
N TYR A 258 9.63 -20.91 14.85
CA TYR A 258 10.34 -21.61 15.91
C TYR A 258 9.45 -22.62 16.64
N LEU A 259 8.23 -22.22 17.02
CA LEU A 259 7.29 -23.12 17.70
C LEU A 259 6.94 -24.33 16.82
N ILE A 260 6.63 -24.10 15.55
CA ILE A 260 6.30 -25.19 14.60
C ILE A 260 7.49 -26.15 14.46
N LEU A 261 8.70 -25.61 14.31
CA LEU A 261 9.91 -26.42 14.18
C LEU A 261 10.26 -27.17 15.46
N ALA A 262 10.08 -26.52 16.63
CA ALA A 262 10.31 -27.17 17.92
C ALA A 262 9.36 -28.37 18.14
N CYS A 263 8.09 -28.22 17.72
CA CYS A 263 7.13 -29.31 17.73
C CYS A 263 7.48 -30.41 16.72
N LEU A 264 7.94 -30.04 15.52
CA LEU A 264 8.28 -30.99 14.46
C LEU A 264 9.51 -31.84 14.79
N TYR A 265 10.54 -31.20 15.36
CA TYR A 265 11.81 -31.87 15.66
C TYR A 265 11.87 -32.45 17.09
N GLU A 266 10.85 -32.20 17.91
CA GLU A 266 10.84 -32.56 19.34
C GLU A 266 12.10 -32.06 20.07
N SER A 267 12.64 -30.93 19.62
CA SER A 267 13.89 -30.34 20.06
C SER A 267 13.77 -28.82 20.19
N PHE A 268 14.43 -28.29 21.26
CA PHE A 268 14.51 -26.83 21.44
C PHE A 268 15.71 -26.19 20.71
N PHE A 269 16.77 -26.97 20.38
CA PHE A 269 18.01 -26.42 19.81
C PHE A 269 18.09 -26.53 18.30
N VAL A 270 17.65 -27.62 17.71
CA VAL A 270 17.72 -27.85 16.27
C VAL A 270 16.99 -26.76 15.45
N PRO A 271 15.83 -26.23 15.88
CA PRO A 271 15.16 -25.14 15.17
C PRO A 271 16.02 -23.91 14.91
N PHE A 272 16.98 -23.62 15.79
CA PHE A 272 17.89 -22.50 15.62
C PHE A 272 18.78 -22.64 14.37
N ALA A 273 19.13 -23.85 13.97
CA ALA A 273 19.90 -24.08 12.74
C ALA A 273 19.15 -23.56 11.49
N VAL A 274 17.83 -23.70 11.49
CA VAL A 274 16.96 -23.18 10.43
C VAL A 274 16.82 -21.66 10.52
N ILE A 275 16.57 -21.12 11.73
CA ILE A 275 16.31 -19.68 11.94
C ILE A 275 17.55 -18.85 11.62
N PHE A 276 18.74 -19.28 12.00
CA PHE A 276 19.99 -18.55 11.70
C PHE A 276 20.36 -18.55 10.21
N SER A 277 19.65 -19.30 9.38
CA SER A 277 19.80 -19.21 7.94
C SER A 277 19.01 -18.05 7.31
N VAL A 278 17.95 -17.55 7.98
CA VAL A 278 17.06 -16.48 7.47
C VAL A 278 17.82 -15.18 7.17
N PRO A 279 18.74 -14.67 8.01
CA PRO A 279 19.47 -13.44 7.72
C PRO A 279 20.20 -13.40 6.37
N PHE A 280 20.68 -14.54 5.89
CA PHE A 280 21.35 -14.62 4.58
C PHE A 280 20.39 -14.39 3.42
N GLY A 281 19.14 -14.85 3.57
CA GLY A 281 18.09 -14.55 2.60
C GLY A 281 17.68 -13.09 2.62
N LEU A 282 17.56 -12.48 3.81
CA LEU A 282 17.30 -11.06 3.95
C LEU A 282 18.38 -10.21 3.29
N MET A 283 19.65 -10.58 3.52
CA MET A 283 20.78 -9.93 2.86
C MET A 283 20.66 -10.00 1.33
N GLY A 284 20.28 -11.15 0.78
CA GLY A 284 20.07 -11.34 -0.65
C GLY A 284 18.92 -10.47 -1.18
N SER A 285 17.81 -10.40 -0.47
CA SER A 285 16.66 -9.57 -0.82
C SER A 285 17.03 -8.08 -0.92
N PHE A 286 17.66 -7.53 0.11
CA PHE A 286 18.08 -6.12 0.13
C PHE A 286 19.22 -5.83 -0.84
N LEU A 287 20.13 -6.77 -1.07
CA LEU A 287 21.21 -6.64 -2.06
C LEU A 287 20.64 -6.47 -3.47
N PHE A 288 19.68 -7.32 -3.87
CA PHE A 288 19.06 -7.25 -5.19
C PHE A 288 18.17 -6.01 -5.32
N ALA A 289 17.44 -5.63 -4.29
CA ALA A 289 16.68 -4.38 -4.27
C ALA A 289 17.60 -3.17 -4.53
N LYS A 290 18.75 -3.09 -3.84
CA LYS A 290 19.75 -2.04 -4.03
C LYS A 290 20.37 -2.05 -5.43
N LEU A 291 20.69 -3.22 -5.98
CA LEU A 291 21.27 -3.36 -7.33
C LEU A 291 20.32 -2.88 -8.42
N LEU A 292 19.01 -3.05 -8.23
CA LEU A 292 17.98 -2.60 -9.18
C LEU A 292 17.43 -1.21 -8.87
N GLY A 293 17.95 -0.51 -7.85
CA GLY A 293 17.50 0.82 -7.47
C GLY A 293 16.07 0.87 -6.91
N LEU A 294 15.61 -0.25 -6.33
CA LEU A 294 14.28 -0.33 -5.73
C LEU A 294 14.31 0.12 -4.27
N GLU A 295 13.28 0.88 -3.89
CA GLU A 295 13.11 1.36 -2.54
C GLU A 295 12.54 0.27 -1.61
N ASN A 296 12.80 0.43 -0.30
CA ASN A 296 12.21 -0.43 0.73
C ASN A 296 10.76 -0.01 0.97
N ASN A 297 9.86 -0.56 0.19
CA ASN A 297 8.42 -0.33 0.26
C ASN A 297 7.67 -1.53 0.89
N ILE A 298 6.37 -1.36 1.14
CA ILE A 298 5.50 -2.41 1.72
C ILE A 298 5.53 -3.71 0.91
N TYR A 299 5.67 -3.63 -0.41
CA TYR A 299 5.73 -4.81 -1.29
C TYR A 299 7.01 -5.60 -1.08
N LEU A 300 8.16 -4.92 -0.96
CA LEU A 300 9.44 -5.56 -0.65
C LEU A 300 9.37 -6.23 0.73
N GLN A 301 8.81 -5.55 1.73
CA GLN A 301 8.61 -6.09 3.09
C GLN A 301 7.71 -7.33 3.09
N THR A 302 6.62 -7.31 2.32
CA THR A 302 5.75 -8.48 2.12
C THR A 302 6.51 -9.62 1.45
N GLY A 303 7.32 -9.33 0.44
CA GLY A 303 8.22 -10.29 -0.20
C GLY A 303 9.21 -10.92 0.75
N VAL A 304 9.76 -10.14 1.67
CA VAL A 304 10.66 -10.60 2.74
C VAL A 304 9.95 -11.56 3.69
N ILE A 305 8.72 -11.27 4.12
CA ILE A 305 7.92 -12.18 4.98
C ILE A 305 7.70 -13.52 4.25
N MET A 306 7.31 -13.47 2.99
CA MET A 306 7.13 -14.68 2.18
C MET A 306 8.45 -15.46 2.03
N LEU A 307 9.56 -14.76 1.83
CA LEU A 307 10.90 -15.34 1.71
C LEU A 307 11.32 -16.14 2.95
N ILE A 308 11.01 -15.66 4.16
CA ILE A 308 11.30 -16.36 5.40
C ILE A 308 10.69 -17.77 5.39
N GLY A 309 9.42 -17.90 5.00
CA GLY A 309 8.75 -19.18 4.87
C GLY A 309 9.35 -20.09 3.81
N LEU A 310 9.74 -19.54 2.66
CA LEU A 310 10.35 -20.31 1.56
C LEU A 310 11.74 -20.84 1.93
N LEU A 311 12.56 -20.03 2.59
CA LEU A 311 13.89 -20.44 3.06
C LEU A 311 13.80 -21.47 4.18
N ALA A 312 12.89 -21.26 5.13
CA ALA A 312 12.65 -22.23 6.20
C ALA A 312 12.31 -23.61 5.63
N LYS A 313 11.42 -23.70 4.63
CA LYS A 313 11.09 -24.95 3.93
C LYS A 313 12.34 -25.64 3.37
N THR A 314 13.24 -24.89 2.78
CA THR A 314 14.49 -25.44 2.19
C THR A 314 15.45 -25.94 3.27
N ALA A 315 15.59 -25.20 4.37
CA ALA A 315 16.43 -25.59 5.49
C ALA A 315 15.88 -26.83 6.21
N ILE A 316 14.54 -26.93 6.37
CA ILE A 316 13.86 -28.09 6.94
C ILE A 316 14.24 -29.38 6.20
N LEU A 317 14.27 -29.37 4.87
CA LEU A 317 14.60 -30.56 4.08
C LEU A 317 16.01 -31.09 4.35
N ILE A 318 16.97 -30.22 4.68
CA ILE A 318 18.33 -30.64 5.04
C ILE A 318 18.36 -31.17 6.47
N THR A 319 17.81 -30.41 7.42
CA THR A 319 17.86 -30.75 8.84
C THR A 319 17.09 -32.02 9.16
N GLU A 320 15.91 -32.20 8.59
CA GLU A 320 15.10 -33.42 8.78
C GLU A 320 15.84 -34.67 8.31
N TYR A 321 16.43 -34.60 7.12
CA TYR A 321 17.20 -35.72 6.58
C TYR A 321 18.48 -35.99 7.38
N ALA A 322 19.12 -34.96 7.94
CA ALA A 322 20.29 -35.11 8.80
C ALA A 322 19.89 -35.80 10.13
N ILE A 323 18.77 -35.40 10.73
CA ILE A 323 18.23 -36.04 11.94
C ILE A 323 17.89 -37.51 11.67
N GLU A 324 17.21 -37.81 10.54
CA GLU A 324 16.90 -39.21 10.21
C GLU A 324 18.16 -40.09 10.09
N ARG A 325 19.23 -39.54 9.47
CA ARG A 325 20.52 -40.21 9.34
C ARG A 325 21.20 -40.37 10.70
N ARG A 326 21.10 -39.37 11.57
CA ARG A 326 21.65 -39.43 12.94
C ARG A 326 20.95 -40.48 13.76
N ARG A 327 19.62 -40.57 13.69
CA ARG A 327 18.83 -41.64 14.37
C ARG A 327 19.21 -43.06 13.90
N LYS A 328 19.69 -43.19 12.66
CA LYS A 328 20.21 -44.48 12.12
C LYS A 328 21.64 -44.80 12.53
N GLY A 329 22.22 -44.05 13.50
CA GLY A 329 23.54 -44.33 14.09
C GLY A 329 24.70 -43.66 13.36
N MET A 330 24.52 -42.79 12.38
CA MET A 330 25.61 -42.06 11.72
C MET A 330 26.20 -40.99 12.64
N GLY A 331 27.49 -40.67 12.50
CA GLY A 331 28.10 -39.53 13.20
C GLY A 331 27.44 -38.20 12.85
N ILE A 332 27.46 -37.20 13.77
CA ILE A 332 26.81 -35.89 13.57
C ILE A 332 27.31 -35.22 12.28
N VAL A 333 28.65 -35.21 12.07
CA VAL A 333 29.27 -34.59 10.91
C VAL A 333 28.93 -35.36 9.62
N GLU A 334 28.94 -36.69 9.68
CA GLU A 334 28.63 -37.54 8.53
C GLU A 334 27.14 -37.41 8.13
N SER A 335 26.23 -37.33 9.10
CA SER A 335 24.80 -37.16 8.87
C SER A 335 24.51 -35.82 8.18
N ALA A 336 25.14 -34.72 8.63
CA ALA A 336 25.02 -33.41 8.05
C ALA A 336 25.56 -33.35 6.60
N TYR A 337 26.74 -33.93 6.38
CA TYR A 337 27.37 -33.99 5.06
C TYR A 337 26.55 -34.85 4.09
N SER A 338 26.12 -36.03 4.50
CA SER A 338 25.25 -36.89 3.70
C SER A 338 23.92 -36.24 3.36
N ALA A 339 23.31 -35.51 4.30
CA ALA A 339 22.09 -34.77 4.08
C ALA A 339 22.27 -33.68 3.02
N ALA A 340 23.35 -32.89 3.13
CA ALA A 340 23.67 -31.85 2.14
C ALA A 340 23.87 -32.42 0.73
N GLN A 341 24.59 -33.54 0.59
CA GLN A 341 24.82 -34.18 -0.71
C GLN A 341 23.53 -34.74 -1.34
N VAL A 342 22.74 -35.49 -0.60
CA VAL A 342 21.55 -36.16 -1.14
C VAL A 342 20.44 -35.15 -1.43
N ARG A 343 20.28 -34.14 -0.58
CA ARG A 343 19.23 -33.13 -0.72
C ARG A 343 19.59 -31.97 -1.67
N LEU A 344 20.86 -31.84 -2.10
CA LEU A 344 21.30 -30.78 -3.02
C LEU A 344 20.43 -30.69 -4.29
N ARG A 345 20.24 -31.83 -4.96
CA ARG A 345 19.51 -31.89 -6.24
C ARG A 345 18.02 -31.53 -6.07
N PRO A 346 17.25 -32.11 -5.14
CA PRO A 346 15.86 -31.72 -4.86
C PRO A 346 15.72 -30.23 -4.49
N ILE A 347 16.63 -29.69 -3.67
CA ILE A 347 16.62 -28.28 -3.28
C ILE A 347 16.82 -27.38 -4.48
N LEU A 348 17.84 -27.63 -5.29
CA LEU A 348 18.09 -26.83 -6.49
C LEU A 348 16.91 -26.87 -7.46
N MET A 349 16.26 -28.04 -7.63
CA MET A 349 15.07 -28.15 -8.47
C MET A 349 13.93 -27.26 -7.97
N THR A 350 13.62 -27.31 -6.69
CA THR A 350 12.52 -26.50 -6.12
C THR A 350 12.83 -25.01 -6.13
N VAL A 351 14.06 -24.61 -5.82
CA VAL A 351 14.47 -23.22 -5.82
C VAL A 351 14.49 -22.65 -7.24
N LEU A 352 15.07 -23.36 -8.22
CA LEU A 352 15.06 -22.92 -9.61
C LEU A 352 13.62 -22.76 -10.14
N THR A 353 12.75 -23.72 -9.86
CA THR A 353 11.33 -23.62 -10.25
C THR A 353 10.67 -22.36 -9.67
N MET A 354 10.92 -22.06 -8.39
CA MET A 354 10.38 -20.85 -7.76
C MET A 354 10.99 -19.57 -8.33
N VAL A 355 12.30 -19.53 -8.50
CA VAL A 355 13.01 -18.38 -9.09
C VAL A 355 12.47 -18.11 -10.50
N PHE A 356 12.42 -19.11 -11.38
CA PHE A 356 11.86 -18.94 -12.72
C PHE A 356 10.37 -18.58 -12.71
N GLY A 357 9.60 -19.09 -11.77
CA GLY A 357 8.19 -18.73 -11.58
C GLY A 357 7.99 -17.27 -11.17
N MET A 358 8.95 -16.69 -10.42
CA MET A 358 8.89 -15.30 -9.94
C MET A 358 9.57 -14.29 -10.89
N LEU A 359 10.39 -14.74 -11.84
CA LEU A 359 11.04 -13.84 -12.83
C LEU A 359 10.05 -12.95 -13.59
N PRO A 360 8.89 -13.42 -14.06
CA PRO A 360 7.91 -12.55 -14.72
C PRO A 360 7.40 -11.42 -13.81
N LEU A 361 7.33 -11.66 -12.50
CA LEU A 361 6.93 -10.66 -11.53
C LEU A 361 8.03 -9.60 -11.34
N MET A 362 9.30 -10.03 -11.26
CA MET A 362 10.48 -9.16 -11.16
C MET A 362 10.62 -8.23 -12.37
N PHE A 363 10.33 -8.73 -13.57
CA PHE A 363 10.41 -7.95 -14.82
C PHE A 363 9.05 -7.44 -15.29
N SER A 364 8.08 -7.31 -14.40
CA SER A 364 6.77 -6.74 -14.75
C SER A 364 6.92 -5.29 -15.25
N SER A 365 6.06 -4.89 -16.19
CA SER A 365 6.03 -3.55 -16.76
C SER A 365 4.58 -3.08 -16.95
N GLY A 366 4.34 -1.78 -16.80
CA GLY A 366 3.01 -1.17 -16.93
C GLY A 366 2.48 -0.62 -15.60
N ALA A 367 1.20 -0.24 -15.57
CA ALA A 367 0.55 0.28 -14.36
C ALA A 367 0.59 -0.78 -13.23
N GLY A 368 1.02 -0.39 -12.03
CA GLY A 368 1.19 -1.29 -10.88
C GLY A 368 2.43 -2.18 -10.93
N ALA A 369 3.29 -2.04 -11.93
CA ALA A 369 4.49 -2.85 -12.10
C ALA A 369 5.51 -2.67 -10.97
N ASN A 370 5.65 -1.46 -10.41
CA ASN A 370 6.62 -1.16 -9.38
C ASN A 370 6.42 -2.02 -8.11
N GLY A 371 5.17 -2.23 -7.69
CA GLY A 371 4.86 -3.10 -6.56
C GLY A 371 5.24 -4.56 -6.83
N ASN A 372 4.83 -5.09 -7.99
CA ASN A 372 5.12 -6.45 -8.41
C ASN A 372 6.64 -6.67 -8.59
N SER A 373 7.35 -5.71 -9.20
CA SER A 373 8.79 -5.75 -9.37
C SER A 373 9.53 -5.73 -8.04
N SER A 374 9.11 -4.89 -7.10
CA SER A 374 9.69 -4.83 -5.75
C SER A 374 9.52 -6.16 -4.99
N LEU A 375 8.31 -6.73 -5.00
CA LEU A 375 8.03 -8.03 -4.40
C LEU A 375 8.82 -9.15 -5.07
N GLY A 376 8.78 -9.22 -6.41
CA GLY A 376 9.48 -10.23 -7.19
C GLY A 376 10.99 -10.19 -7.00
N THR A 377 11.58 -8.99 -7.01
CA THR A 377 13.02 -8.78 -6.79
C THR A 377 13.44 -9.21 -5.39
N GLY A 378 12.69 -8.84 -4.36
CA GLY A 378 12.96 -9.23 -2.99
C GLY A 378 13.00 -10.74 -2.81
N VAL A 379 12.01 -11.43 -3.38
CA VAL A 379 11.92 -12.89 -3.28
C VAL A 379 12.99 -13.59 -4.11
N VAL A 380 13.17 -13.20 -5.38
CA VAL A 380 14.19 -13.80 -6.27
C VAL A 380 15.59 -13.59 -5.72
N GLY A 381 15.94 -12.36 -5.34
CA GLY A 381 17.24 -12.04 -4.76
C GLY A 381 17.51 -12.81 -3.47
N GLY A 382 16.54 -12.83 -2.57
CA GLY A 382 16.60 -13.57 -1.33
C GLY A 382 16.70 -15.08 -1.51
N MET A 383 15.97 -15.65 -2.48
CA MET A 383 16.02 -17.07 -2.80
C MET A 383 17.38 -17.47 -3.40
N VAL A 384 17.91 -16.71 -4.33
CA VAL A 384 19.20 -17.03 -4.98
C VAL A 384 20.34 -16.98 -3.97
N VAL A 385 20.53 -15.85 -3.29
CA VAL A 385 21.61 -15.66 -2.32
C VAL A 385 21.39 -16.53 -1.08
N GLY A 386 20.15 -16.54 -0.56
CA GLY A 386 19.79 -17.31 0.61
C GLY A 386 20.01 -18.81 0.41
N THR A 387 19.58 -19.38 -0.71
CA THR A 387 19.76 -20.81 -0.96
C THR A 387 21.24 -21.19 -1.12
N LEU A 388 22.02 -20.35 -1.83
CA LEU A 388 23.46 -20.60 -1.94
C LEU A 388 24.13 -20.60 -0.55
N ALA A 389 23.82 -19.62 0.28
CA ALA A 389 24.34 -19.56 1.65
C ALA A 389 23.85 -20.74 2.49
N LEU A 390 22.57 -21.08 2.38
CA LEU A 390 21.87 -22.10 3.15
C LEU A 390 22.48 -23.51 2.96
N LEU A 391 22.92 -23.83 1.75
CA LEU A 391 23.59 -25.11 1.44
C LEU A 391 24.85 -25.33 2.27
N PHE A 392 25.54 -24.25 2.65
CA PHE A 392 26.77 -24.33 3.47
C PHE A 392 26.49 -24.07 4.94
N VAL A 393 25.64 -23.12 5.24
CA VAL A 393 25.39 -22.59 6.59
C VAL A 393 24.54 -23.56 7.42
N VAL A 394 23.49 -24.14 6.83
CA VAL A 394 22.57 -25.03 7.58
C VAL A 394 23.26 -26.31 8.06
N PRO A 395 24.07 -27.02 7.24
CA PRO A 395 24.80 -28.19 7.77
C PRO A 395 25.75 -27.84 8.92
N VAL A 396 26.40 -26.68 8.86
CA VAL A 396 27.32 -26.24 9.92
C VAL A 396 26.55 -25.91 11.20
N PHE A 397 25.46 -25.15 11.10
CA PHE A 397 24.63 -24.86 12.27
C PHE A 397 23.95 -26.09 12.82
N TYR A 398 23.53 -27.03 11.98
CA TYR A 398 23.00 -28.29 12.43
C TYR A 398 24.02 -29.05 13.31
N ILE A 399 25.29 -29.16 12.86
CA ILE A 399 26.34 -29.79 13.65
C ILE A 399 26.50 -29.14 15.03
N ILE A 400 26.50 -27.79 15.06
CA ILE A 400 26.68 -27.05 16.34
C ILE A 400 25.49 -27.28 17.28
N PHE A 401 24.28 -27.15 16.79
CA PHE A 401 23.08 -27.25 17.62
C PHE A 401 22.74 -28.68 17.99
N GLU A 402 23.01 -29.66 17.15
CA GLU A 402 22.85 -31.08 17.45
C GLU A 402 23.86 -31.51 18.51
N PHE A 403 25.12 -31.09 18.42
CA PHE A 403 26.13 -31.33 19.44
C PHE A 403 25.72 -30.72 20.81
N LEU A 404 25.12 -29.52 20.80
CA LEU A 404 24.63 -28.86 21.99
C LEU A 404 23.44 -29.63 22.59
N GLN A 405 22.56 -30.14 21.75
CA GLN A 405 21.41 -30.93 22.16
C GLN A 405 21.84 -32.26 22.80
N GLU A 406 22.76 -33.00 22.16
CA GLU A 406 23.24 -34.28 22.69
C GLU A 406 23.97 -34.13 24.03
N LYS A 407 24.64 -32.99 24.26
CA LYS A 407 25.27 -32.69 25.55
C LYS A 407 24.26 -32.51 26.68
N ILE A 408 23.03 -32.06 26.39
CA ILE A 408 21.98 -31.81 27.38
C ILE A 408 21.05 -33.02 27.50
N ARG A 409 20.76 -33.67 26.38
CA ARG A 409 19.89 -34.83 26.28
C ARG A 409 20.54 -35.82 25.32
N PRO A 410 21.27 -36.82 25.84
CA PRO A 410 21.92 -37.82 24.98
C PRO A 410 20.86 -38.55 24.14
N PRO A 411 21.19 -38.93 22.88
CA PRO A 411 20.26 -39.63 22.01
C PRO A 411 19.81 -40.92 22.70
N MET A 412 18.50 -41.17 22.68
CA MET A 412 18.00 -42.49 23.10
C MET A 412 18.40 -43.51 22.02
N GLU A 413 19.32 -44.38 22.37
CA GLU A 413 19.78 -45.50 21.52
C GLU A 413 18.70 -46.57 21.26
N GLU A 414 17.46 -46.34 21.71
CA GLU A 414 16.39 -47.31 21.81
C GLU A 414 15.84 -47.86 20.49
N GLU A 415 15.92 -47.10 19.36
CA GLU A 415 15.36 -47.59 18.09
C GLU A 415 16.36 -48.47 17.30
N ALA A 416 17.65 -48.22 17.40
CA ALA A 416 18.67 -49.04 16.74
C ALA A 416 18.77 -50.43 17.40
N ASP A 417 18.68 -50.51 18.72
CA ASP A 417 18.71 -51.80 19.44
C ASP A 417 17.46 -52.63 19.21
N VAL A 418 16.26 -52.01 19.13
CA VAL A 418 15.01 -52.75 18.86
C VAL A 418 14.97 -53.31 17.44
N GLN A 419 15.46 -52.59 16.44
CA GLN A 419 15.54 -53.13 15.07
C GLN A 419 16.60 -54.23 14.93
N VAL A 420 17.74 -54.08 15.58
CA VAL A 420 18.78 -55.10 15.60
C VAL A 420 18.32 -56.33 16.41
N LEU A 421 17.57 -56.16 17.49
CA LEU A 421 16.96 -57.27 18.24
C LEU A 421 15.87 -57.97 17.41
N LEU A 422 15.02 -57.22 16.72
CA LEU A 422 13.99 -57.78 15.80
C LEU A 422 14.59 -58.51 14.60
N GLU A 423 15.72 -58.02 14.05
CA GLU A 423 16.45 -58.74 13.02
C GLU A 423 17.14 -59.99 13.53
N LYS A 424 17.71 -59.96 14.76
CA LYS A 424 18.24 -61.15 15.40
C LYS A 424 17.16 -62.18 15.70
N GLU A 425 16.02 -61.78 16.27
CA GLU A 425 14.89 -62.68 16.50
C GLU A 425 14.35 -63.27 15.17
N LYS A 426 14.24 -62.49 14.08
CA LYS A 426 13.87 -63.04 12.79
C LYS A 426 14.90 -64.02 12.24
N SER A 427 16.20 -63.76 12.39
CA SER A 427 17.26 -64.63 11.93
C SER A 427 17.36 -65.92 12.76
N GLU A 428 17.03 -65.84 14.07
CA GLU A 428 16.94 -67.04 14.96
C GLU A 428 15.69 -67.85 14.67
N ALA A 429 14.53 -67.21 14.38
CA ALA A 429 13.31 -67.90 13.96
C ALA A 429 13.47 -68.63 12.62
N GLU A 430 14.22 -68.02 11.66
CA GLU A 430 14.56 -68.68 10.40
C GLU A 430 15.57 -69.83 10.56
N ARG A 431 16.45 -69.79 11.56
CA ARG A 431 17.35 -70.90 11.88
C ARG A 431 16.64 -72.07 12.53
N ASN A 432 15.65 -71.79 13.37
CA ASN A 432 14.90 -72.87 14.07
C ASN A 432 13.81 -73.54 13.17
N ASN A 433 13.53 -72.98 12.00
CA ASN A 433 12.58 -73.51 11.04
C ASN A 433 13.26 -74.29 9.86
N LYS A 434 14.59 -74.44 9.91
CA LYS A 434 15.37 -75.29 9.05
C LYS A 434 15.93 -76.50 9.82
#